data_495de5f6fe440d4eb295541e25c506e4
#
_entry.id   495de5f6fe440d4eb295541e25c506e4
#
_cell.length_a   1.000
_cell.length_b   1.000
_cell.length_c   1.000
_cell.angle_alpha   90.00
_cell.angle_beta   90.00
_cell.angle_gamma   90.00
#
_symmetry.space_group_name_H-M   'P 1'
#
loop_
_entity.id
_entity.type
_entity.pdbx_description
1 polymer ?
#
loop_
_entity_poly.entity_id
_entity_poly.type
_entity_poly.pdbx_seq_one_letter_code
_entity_poly.pdbx_strand_id
1 'polypeptide(L)'
;MKICQVIFSTNRLEYLVPTLESQTNLDFTGYEVDRIFIDDYPRNRNDCYITDLVKQHGYNEIILHQENKGLSVTWTECWDLIKTRDYDYIWHQEDDVVILEKILIRDLVELLECNNKISQIQLARQAWYTSDVEPTLKEDDCVYKDFRYDTKSQIFSPMASLIPKRIIDIDYNKNYDYNLNEGLIGYVLYNEFGMTSCNVRNKKGKPLINHIGEYFVGKRVLPGEPGYENFKKYDPNKKYCSRNGNEYYKE
;
A
#
# COMPACT_ATOMS: atom_id res chain seq x y z
N MET A 1 14.94 -7.84 15.35
CA MET A 1 13.60 -7.86 14.74
C MET A 1 13.74 -7.96 13.23
N LYS A 2 12.83 -8.69 12.60
CA LYS A 2 12.87 -9.00 11.18
C LYS A 2 11.65 -8.42 10.46
N ILE A 3 11.88 -7.75 9.33
CA ILE A 3 10.84 -7.10 8.53
C ILE A 3 10.77 -7.76 7.15
N CYS A 4 9.56 -8.09 6.72
CA CYS A 4 9.30 -8.44 5.32
C CYS A 4 8.91 -7.16 4.58
N GLN A 5 9.71 -6.73 3.62
CA GLN A 5 9.33 -5.66 2.70
C GLN A 5 8.73 -6.27 1.44
N VAL A 6 7.47 -5.98 1.16
CA VAL A 6 6.77 -6.50 -0.02
C VAL A 6 6.27 -5.37 -0.93
N ILE A 7 6.50 -5.54 -2.24
CA ILE A 7 5.88 -4.70 -3.29
C ILE A 7 4.95 -5.56 -4.13
N PHE A 8 3.73 -5.08 -4.29
CA PHE A 8 2.73 -5.62 -5.20
C PHE A 8 2.71 -4.80 -6.49
N SER A 9 2.85 -5.48 -7.62
CA SER A 9 2.91 -4.88 -8.93
C SER A 9 1.90 -5.49 -9.89
N THR A 10 1.60 -4.72 -10.91
CA THR A 10 0.75 -5.15 -12.02
C THR A 10 1.41 -4.81 -13.37
N ASN A 11 2.73 -5.04 -13.49
CA ASN A 11 3.54 -4.81 -14.71
C ASN A 11 3.45 -3.36 -15.23
N ARG A 12 3.55 -2.37 -14.32
CA ARG A 12 3.48 -0.93 -14.61
C ARG A 12 4.86 -0.30 -14.47
N LEU A 13 5.75 -0.54 -15.43
CA LEU A 13 7.15 -0.09 -15.34
C LEU A 13 7.29 1.41 -15.13
N GLU A 14 6.43 2.21 -15.74
CA GLU A 14 6.39 3.67 -15.59
C GLU A 14 6.14 4.14 -14.16
N TYR A 15 5.53 3.30 -13.33
CA TYR A 15 5.31 3.57 -11.90
C TYR A 15 6.27 2.77 -11.01
N LEU A 16 6.56 1.52 -11.40
CA LEU A 16 7.45 0.65 -10.64
C LEU A 16 8.85 1.24 -10.48
N VAL A 17 9.45 1.79 -11.56
CA VAL A 17 10.79 2.36 -11.51
C VAL A 17 10.89 3.49 -10.47
N PRO A 18 10.10 4.58 -10.53
CA PRO A 18 10.18 5.63 -9.52
C PRO A 18 9.80 5.13 -8.11
N THR A 19 8.92 4.14 -7.99
CA THR A 19 8.59 3.51 -6.71
C THR A 19 9.82 2.82 -6.12
N LEU A 20 10.53 1.98 -6.89
CA LEU A 20 11.75 1.30 -6.46
C LEU A 20 12.86 2.28 -6.10
N GLU A 21 13.09 3.32 -6.90
CA GLU A 21 14.09 4.37 -6.62
C GLU A 21 13.80 5.06 -5.29
N SER A 22 12.53 5.32 -4.99
CA SER A 22 12.09 5.98 -3.75
C SER A 22 12.29 5.14 -2.48
N GLN A 23 12.52 3.82 -2.61
CA GLN A 23 12.80 2.93 -1.47
C GLN A 23 14.06 3.35 -0.69
N THR A 24 14.97 4.08 -1.31
CA THR A 24 16.15 4.64 -0.64
C THR A 24 15.80 5.62 0.47
N ASN A 25 14.58 6.12 0.48
CA ASN A 25 14.04 6.97 1.55
C ASN A 25 13.56 6.17 2.79
N LEU A 26 13.48 4.84 2.71
CA LEU A 26 13.14 3.99 3.86
C LEU A 26 14.42 3.53 4.58
N ASP A 27 14.58 3.94 5.82
CA ASP A 27 15.74 3.58 6.63
C ASP A 27 15.38 2.41 7.57
N PHE A 28 15.83 1.21 7.17
CA PHE A 28 15.67 -0.03 7.93
C PHE A 28 16.84 -0.33 8.87
N THR A 29 17.70 0.64 9.17
CA THR A 29 18.87 0.41 10.04
C THR A 29 18.47 -0.21 11.38
N GLY A 30 19.11 -1.31 11.73
CA GLY A 30 18.83 -2.09 12.95
C GLY A 30 17.84 -3.25 12.76
N TYR A 31 17.35 -3.47 11.54
CA TYR A 31 16.45 -4.59 11.21
C TYR A 31 17.10 -5.53 10.19
N GLU A 32 16.78 -6.81 10.30
CA GLU A 32 16.96 -7.78 9.21
C GLU A 32 15.77 -7.60 8.24
N VAL A 33 16.05 -7.49 6.94
CA VAL A 33 15.02 -7.21 5.95
C VAL A 33 15.06 -8.24 4.83
N ASP A 34 13.99 -9.00 4.70
CA ASP A 34 13.72 -9.79 3.49
C ASP A 34 12.84 -9.00 2.54
N ARG A 35 13.11 -9.10 1.23
CA ARG A 35 12.38 -8.37 0.20
C ARG A 35 11.70 -9.30 -0.76
N ILE A 36 10.38 -9.17 -0.87
CA ILE A 36 9.51 -9.94 -1.76
C ILE A 36 8.91 -9.00 -2.81
N PHE A 37 9.01 -9.35 -4.07
CA PHE A 37 8.34 -8.68 -5.16
C PHE A 37 7.32 -9.62 -5.78
N ILE A 38 6.09 -9.15 -5.97
CA ILE A 38 5.00 -9.92 -6.58
C ILE A 38 4.40 -9.13 -7.72
N ASP A 39 4.39 -9.73 -8.93
CA ASP A 39 3.69 -9.14 -10.08
C ASP A 39 2.55 -10.06 -10.55
N ASP A 40 1.35 -9.50 -10.59
CA ASP A 40 0.12 -10.22 -10.88
C ASP A 40 -0.37 -10.04 -12.33
N TYR A 41 0.38 -9.31 -13.18
CA TYR A 41 -0.09 -9.03 -14.53
C TYR A 41 0.87 -9.50 -15.63
N PRO A 42 0.68 -10.73 -16.19
CA PRO A 42 1.62 -11.33 -17.14
C PRO A 42 1.58 -10.72 -18.54
N ARG A 43 0.54 -9.98 -18.91
CA ARG A 43 0.34 -9.48 -20.27
C ARG A 43 1.46 -8.53 -20.68
N ASN A 44 2.13 -8.85 -21.80
CA ASN A 44 3.25 -8.10 -22.35
C ASN A 44 4.41 -7.88 -21.35
N ARG A 45 4.47 -8.65 -20.26
CA ARG A 45 5.53 -8.57 -19.27
C ARG A 45 6.82 -9.18 -19.81
N ASN A 46 7.92 -8.47 -19.66
CA ASN A 46 9.25 -9.02 -19.86
C ASN A 46 9.81 -9.52 -18.52
N ASP A 47 9.64 -10.81 -18.27
CA ASP A 47 9.99 -11.42 -16.97
C ASP A 47 11.49 -11.27 -16.65
N CYS A 48 12.37 -11.36 -17.65
CA CYS A 48 13.81 -11.17 -17.46
C CYS A 48 14.11 -9.72 -17.03
N TYR A 49 13.56 -8.76 -17.74
CA TYR A 49 13.78 -7.34 -17.45
C TYR A 49 13.27 -6.97 -16.05
N ILE A 50 12.03 -7.36 -15.69
CA ILE A 50 11.48 -7.09 -14.36
C ILE A 50 12.31 -7.76 -13.28
N THR A 51 12.70 -9.02 -13.49
CA THR A 51 13.54 -9.75 -12.53
C THR A 51 14.87 -9.05 -12.29
N ASP A 52 15.54 -8.60 -13.34
CA ASP A 52 16.82 -7.91 -13.23
C ASP A 52 16.65 -6.54 -12.55
N LEU A 53 15.60 -5.80 -12.91
CA LEU A 53 15.27 -4.50 -12.32
C LEU A 53 15.07 -4.62 -10.81
N VAL A 54 14.18 -5.51 -10.36
CA VAL A 54 13.87 -5.60 -8.92
C VAL A 54 15.02 -6.18 -8.11
N LYS A 55 15.85 -7.08 -8.69
CA LYS A 55 17.07 -7.56 -8.06
C LYS A 55 18.10 -6.46 -7.80
N GLN A 56 18.22 -5.48 -8.72
CA GLN A 56 19.10 -4.32 -8.52
C GLN A 56 18.68 -3.49 -7.30
N HIS A 57 17.40 -3.54 -6.92
CA HIS A 57 16.86 -2.91 -5.72
C HIS A 57 16.81 -3.84 -4.49
N GLY A 58 17.45 -5.01 -4.58
CA GLY A 58 17.63 -5.94 -3.46
C GLY A 58 16.45 -6.89 -3.21
N TYR A 59 15.51 -7.00 -4.13
CA TYR A 59 14.42 -7.98 -4.05
C TYR A 59 14.94 -9.34 -4.52
N ASN A 60 15.08 -10.27 -3.58
CA ASN A 60 15.66 -11.59 -3.85
C ASN A 60 14.61 -12.68 -4.03
N GLU A 61 13.42 -12.47 -3.50
CA GLU A 61 12.27 -13.34 -3.73
C GLU A 61 11.32 -12.67 -4.69
N ILE A 62 11.09 -13.30 -5.85
CA ILE A 62 10.36 -12.73 -6.97
C ILE A 62 9.30 -13.71 -7.41
N ILE A 63 8.04 -13.31 -7.30
CA ILE A 63 6.87 -14.10 -7.69
C ILE A 63 6.24 -13.40 -8.89
N LEU A 64 6.27 -14.07 -10.04
CA LEU A 64 5.67 -13.60 -11.28
C LEU A 64 4.52 -14.53 -11.67
N HIS A 65 3.30 -14.11 -11.43
CA HIS A 65 2.13 -14.91 -11.80
C HIS A 65 2.04 -15.05 -13.32
N GLN A 66 1.69 -16.23 -13.79
CA GLN A 66 1.52 -16.51 -15.22
C GLN A 66 0.09 -16.21 -15.71
N GLU A 67 -0.81 -15.93 -14.81
CA GLU A 67 -2.16 -15.45 -15.06
C GLU A 67 -2.53 -14.33 -14.08
N ASN A 68 -3.43 -13.44 -14.47
CA ASN A 68 -3.92 -12.39 -13.58
C ASN A 68 -4.90 -12.98 -12.57
N LYS A 69 -4.48 -13.08 -11.32
CA LYS A 69 -5.28 -13.60 -10.20
C LYS A 69 -6.14 -12.54 -9.52
N GLY A 70 -5.78 -11.28 -9.71
CA GLY A 70 -6.39 -10.14 -9.03
C GLY A 70 -5.80 -9.88 -7.65
N LEU A 71 -5.84 -8.61 -7.24
CA LEU A 71 -5.17 -8.11 -6.04
C LEU A 71 -5.53 -8.88 -4.76
N SER A 72 -6.80 -9.21 -4.57
CA SER A 72 -7.27 -9.92 -3.36
C SER A 72 -6.67 -11.33 -3.23
N VAL A 73 -6.57 -12.06 -4.33
CA VAL A 73 -5.96 -13.40 -4.34
C VAL A 73 -4.47 -13.30 -4.12
N THR A 74 -3.80 -12.39 -4.81
CA THR A 74 -2.37 -12.13 -4.67
C THR A 74 -2.01 -11.73 -3.24
N TRP A 75 -2.84 -10.92 -2.58
CA TRP A 75 -2.68 -10.59 -1.17
C TRP A 75 -2.80 -11.81 -0.27
N THR A 76 -3.83 -12.62 -0.48
CA THR A 76 -4.06 -13.82 0.32
C THR A 76 -2.86 -14.75 0.22
N GLU A 77 -2.37 -15.03 -1.00
CA GLU A 77 -1.20 -15.88 -1.22
C GLU A 77 0.06 -15.31 -0.55
N CYS A 78 0.28 -14.00 -0.64
CA CYS A 78 1.40 -13.35 0.01
C CYS A 78 1.31 -13.44 1.54
N TRP A 79 0.15 -13.17 2.11
CA TRP A 79 -0.05 -13.24 3.56
C TRP A 79 0.09 -14.67 4.07
N ASP A 80 -0.41 -15.66 3.33
CA ASP A 80 -0.23 -17.08 3.68
C ASP A 80 1.25 -17.47 3.64
N LEU A 81 2.02 -16.98 2.68
CA LEU A 81 3.46 -17.15 2.64
C LEU A 81 4.15 -16.50 3.87
N ILE A 82 3.77 -15.27 4.21
CA ILE A 82 4.32 -14.53 5.35
C ILE A 82 3.98 -15.22 6.69
N LYS A 83 2.78 -15.78 6.83
CA LYS A 83 2.38 -16.54 8.04
C LYS A 83 3.31 -17.69 8.35
N THR A 84 3.89 -18.34 7.33
CA THR A 84 4.81 -19.47 7.50
C THR A 84 6.23 -19.06 7.94
N ARG A 85 6.51 -17.77 8.06
CA ARG A 85 7.84 -17.22 8.31
C ARG A 85 7.91 -16.42 9.60
N ASP A 86 9.13 -16.28 10.13
CA ASP A 86 9.40 -15.57 11.37
C ASP A 86 9.72 -14.08 11.10
N TYR A 87 8.66 -13.31 10.86
CA TYR A 87 8.72 -11.85 10.75
C TYR A 87 8.05 -11.21 11.95
N ASP A 88 8.53 -10.02 12.33
CA ASP A 88 7.88 -9.19 13.35
C ASP A 88 6.92 -8.18 12.71
N TYR A 89 7.32 -7.63 11.55
CA TYR A 89 6.58 -6.60 10.83
C TYR A 89 6.63 -6.84 9.33
N ILE A 90 5.64 -6.26 8.65
CA ILE A 90 5.54 -6.25 7.19
C ILE A 90 5.49 -4.80 6.72
N TRP A 91 6.42 -4.40 5.85
CA TRP A 91 6.28 -3.20 5.04
C TRP A 91 5.58 -3.58 3.75
N HIS A 92 4.36 -3.10 3.59
CA HIS A 92 3.51 -3.37 2.45
C HIS A 92 3.42 -2.14 1.55
N GLN A 93 3.62 -2.30 0.24
CA GLN A 93 3.58 -1.18 -0.71
C GLN A 93 3.07 -1.63 -2.08
N GLU A 94 2.38 -0.71 -2.77
CA GLU A 94 2.00 -0.85 -4.18
C GLU A 94 3.06 -0.25 -5.10
N ASP A 95 3.08 -0.69 -6.37
CA ASP A 95 4.08 -0.31 -7.38
C ASP A 95 3.95 1.11 -7.93
N ASP A 96 2.97 1.87 -7.47
CA ASP A 96 2.69 3.25 -7.89
C ASP A 96 2.72 4.26 -6.74
N VAL A 97 3.50 3.96 -5.71
CA VAL A 97 3.65 4.80 -4.53
C VAL A 97 5.10 5.24 -4.35
N VAL A 98 5.34 6.53 -4.45
CA VAL A 98 6.66 7.16 -4.27
C VAL A 98 6.78 7.73 -2.85
N ILE A 99 7.85 7.36 -2.14
CA ILE A 99 8.18 7.90 -0.81
C ILE A 99 8.88 9.26 -1.00
N LEU A 100 8.34 10.31 -0.41
CA LEU A 100 8.75 11.69 -0.68
C LEU A 100 9.94 12.18 0.17
N GLU A 101 10.12 11.61 1.36
CA GLU A 101 11.20 12.01 2.27
C GLU A 101 11.69 10.84 3.13
N LYS A 102 12.83 11.01 3.77
CA LYS A 102 13.44 9.96 4.59
C LYS A 102 12.58 9.60 5.78
N ILE A 103 12.33 8.29 5.95
CA ILE A 103 11.52 7.70 7.01
C ILE A 103 12.36 6.69 7.77
N LEU A 104 12.50 6.90 9.08
CA LEU A 104 13.12 5.93 9.97
C LEU A 104 12.08 4.88 10.36
N ILE A 105 12.20 3.67 9.85
CA ILE A 105 11.25 2.58 10.14
C ILE A 105 11.20 2.30 11.64
N ARG A 106 12.32 2.45 12.34
CA ARG A 106 12.38 2.33 13.80
C ARG A 106 11.33 3.20 14.49
N ASP A 107 11.15 4.43 14.06
CA ASP A 107 10.21 5.36 14.69
C ASP A 107 8.75 4.95 14.47
N LEU A 108 8.44 4.33 13.32
CA LEU A 108 7.13 3.75 13.06
C LEU A 108 6.88 2.48 13.89
N VAL A 109 7.89 1.62 14.04
CA VAL A 109 7.82 0.43 14.90
C VAL A 109 7.54 0.84 16.34
N GLU A 110 8.32 1.79 16.89
CA GLU A 110 8.11 2.28 18.26
C GLU A 110 6.71 2.86 18.46
N LEU A 111 6.16 3.56 17.47
CA LEU A 111 4.79 4.08 17.51
C LEU A 111 3.74 2.94 17.55
N LEU A 112 3.94 1.86 16.78
CA LEU A 112 3.10 0.66 16.83
C LEU A 112 3.15 -0.03 18.20
N GLU A 113 4.34 -0.09 18.82
CA GLU A 113 4.52 -0.74 20.10
C GLU A 113 3.94 0.07 21.26
N CYS A 114 3.87 1.38 21.13
CA CYS A 114 3.25 2.24 22.14
C CYS A 114 1.73 2.05 22.26
N ASN A 115 1.08 1.50 21.23
CA ASN A 115 -0.38 1.34 21.22
C ASN A 115 -0.82 0.08 20.45
N ASN A 116 -1.12 -0.98 21.16
CA ASN A 116 -1.55 -2.25 20.60
C ASN A 116 -2.92 -2.22 19.90
N LYS A 117 -3.65 -1.12 19.98
CA LYS A 117 -4.88 -0.88 19.20
C LYS A 117 -4.62 -0.33 17.81
N ILE A 118 -3.37 0.02 17.49
CA ILE A 118 -3.01 0.37 16.13
C ILE A 118 -2.76 -0.92 15.33
N SER A 119 -3.54 -1.10 14.26
CA SER A 119 -3.45 -2.27 13.37
C SER A 119 -2.36 -2.11 12.30
N GLN A 120 -2.14 -0.88 11.84
CA GLN A 120 -1.13 -0.50 10.87
C GLN A 120 -0.75 0.96 11.02
N ILE A 121 0.46 1.30 10.59
CA ILE A 121 0.83 2.68 10.29
C ILE A 121 0.84 2.86 8.79
N GLN A 122 0.03 3.77 8.32
CA GLN A 122 -0.16 4.16 6.93
C GLN A 122 0.51 5.51 6.69
N LEU A 123 1.33 5.61 5.67
CA LEU A 123 1.85 6.91 5.28
C LEU A 123 0.77 7.72 4.57
N ALA A 124 0.53 8.94 5.05
CA ALA A 124 -0.42 9.83 4.42
C ALA A 124 0.03 10.23 3.02
N ARG A 125 -0.86 10.07 2.05
CA ARG A 125 -0.63 10.45 0.66
C ARG A 125 -0.97 11.91 0.40
N GLN A 126 -0.43 12.46 -0.68
CA GLN A 126 -0.91 13.72 -1.24
C GLN A 126 -2.39 13.60 -1.60
N ALA A 127 -3.12 14.70 -1.48
CA ALA A 127 -4.52 14.74 -1.87
C ALA A 127 -4.67 14.32 -3.33
N TRP A 128 -5.43 13.28 -3.55
CA TRP A 128 -5.66 12.71 -4.88
C TRP A 128 -6.98 13.17 -5.45
N TYR A 129 -7.96 13.34 -4.57
CA TYR A 129 -9.30 13.81 -4.90
C TYR A 129 -9.50 15.26 -4.46
N THR A 130 -10.37 15.97 -5.16
CA THR A 130 -10.81 17.31 -4.72
C THR A 130 -11.53 17.30 -3.38
N SER A 131 -12.12 16.16 -3.03
CA SER A 131 -12.74 15.91 -1.72
C SER A 131 -11.74 15.47 -0.65
N ASP A 132 -10.53 15.06 -1.04
CA ASP A 132 -9.42 14.92 -0.12
C ASP A 132 -8.99 16.35 0.22
N VAL A 133 -9.64 16.92 1.20
CA VAL A 133 -9.14 18.14 1.83
C VAL A 133 -7.69 17.81 2.18
N GLU A 134 -6.75 18.64 1.72
CA GLU A 134 -5.41 18.59 2.32
C GLU A 134 -5.64 18.52 3.81
N PRO A 135 -5.16 17.47 4.47
CA PRO A 135 -5.48 17.29 5.87
C PRO A 135 -4.93 18.50 6.59
N THR A 136 -5.81 19.47 6.80
CA THR A 136 -5.53 20.54 7.74
C THR A 136 -5.15 19.85 9.04
N LEU A 137 -4.03 20.23 9.59
CA LEU A 137 -3.61 19.81 10.93
C LEU A 137 -4.82 19.99 11.83
N LYS A 138 -5.42 18.88 12.22
CA LYS A 138 -6.48 18.92 13.21
C LYS A 138 -5.82 19.22 14.53
N GLU A 139 -6.42 20.05 15.36
CA GLU A 139 -5.91 20.33 16.72
C GLU A 139 -5.67 19.05 17.53
N ASP A 140 -6.38 17.98 17.18
CA ASP A 140 -6.32 16.65 17.79
C ASP A 140 -5.20 15.74 17.28
N ASP A 141 -4.37 16.16 16.31
CA ASP A 141 -3.27 15.33 15.80
C ASP A 141 -2.21 15.13 16.89
N CYS A 142 -1.92 13.88 17.20
CA CYS A 142 -0.84 13.53 18.08
C CYS A 142 0.51 13.79 17.40
N VAL A 143 1.54 14.07 18.21
CA VAL A 143 2.92 14.23 17.73
C VAL A 143 3.78 13.13 18.36
N TYR A 144 4.55 12.45 17.52
CA TYR A 144 5.54 11.49 17.93
C TYR A 144 6.83 11.69 17.13
N LYS A 145 7.90 12.10 17.79
CA LYS A 145 9.18 12.45 17.13
C LYS A 145 8.99 13.44 15.98
N ASP A 146 9.29 13.02 14.75
CA ASP A 146 9.17 13.83 13.55
C ASP A 146 7.85 13.61 12.79
N PHE A 147 6.90 12.91 13.40
CA PHE A 147 5.61 12.61 12.82
C PHE A 147 4.44 13.29 13.54
N ARG A 148 3.44 13.64 12.76
CA ARG A 148 2.07 13.88 13.22
C ARG A 148 1.21 12.72 12.79
N TYR A 149 0.30 12.29 13.64
CA TYR A 149 -0.52 11.13 13.35
C TYR A 149 -1.92 11.23 13.96
N ASP A 150 -2.86 10.55 13.31
CA ASP A 150 -4.18 10.26 13.86
C ASP A 150 -4.39 8.75 13.92
N THR A 151 -5.21 8.31 14.87
CA THR A 151 -5.54 6.89 15.09
C THR A 151 -7.02 6.60 14.89
N LYS A 152 -7.74 7.46 14.16
CA LYS A 152 -9.20 7.38 14.04
C LYS A 152 -9.65 6.66 12.76
N SER A 153 -8.73 6.26 11.89
CA SER A 153 -9.08 5.62 10.64
C SER A 153 -9.52 4.17 10.85
N GLN A 154 -10.72 3.85 10.37
CA GLN A 154 -11.23 2.49 10.28
C GLN A 154 -10.84 1.81 8.95
N ILE A 155 -10.18 2.55 8.06
CA ILE A 155 -9.80 2.07 6.75
C ILE A 155 -8.45 1.37 6.89
N PHE A 156 -8.39 0.12 6.48
CA PHE A 156 -7.15 -0.58 6.23
C PHE A 156 -6.73 -0.31 4.78
N SER A 157 -5.49 0.09 4.54
CA SER A 157 -4.98 0.30 3.19
C SER A 157 -3.53 -0.16 3.07
N PRO A 158 -3.24 -0.92 2.04
CA PRO A 158 -1.90 -1.49 1.84
C PRO A 158 -0.94 -0.55 1.12
N MET A 159 -1.37 0.63 0.74
CA MET A 159 -0.68 1.52 -0.21
C MET A 159 0.82 1.70 0.11
N ALA A 160 1.15 2.22 1.30
CA ALA A 160 2.48 2.20 1.88
C ALA A 160 2.29 2.16 3.40
N SER A 161 2.50 1.02 4.00
CA SER A 161 2.16 0.81 5.40
C SER A 161 3.08 -0.17 6.11
N LEU A 162 3.28 0.05 7.41
CA LEU A 162 3.92 -0.89 8.32
C LEU A 162 2.84 -1.63 9.11
N ILE A 163 2.84 -2.96 9.01
CA ILE A 163 1.82 -3.83 9.59
C ILE A 163 2.53 -4.81 10.53
N PRO A 164 2.15 -4.91 11.82
CA PRO A 164 2.70 -5.93 12.70
C PRO A 164 2.16 -7.31 12.32
N LYS A 165 3.01 -8.34 12.43
CA LYS A 165 2.68 -9.70 12.00
C LYS A 165 1.40 -10.24 12.66
N ARG A 166 1.11 -9.87 13.92
CA ARG A 166 -0.14 -10.26 14.60
C ARG A 166 -1.41 -9.93 13.82
N ILE A 167 -1.36 -8.93 12.93
CA ILE A 167 -2.50 -8.57 12.06
C ILE A 167 -2.60 -9.54 10.89
N ILE A 168 -1.47 -9.95 10.33
CA ILE A 168 -1.42 -10.95 9.25
C ILE A 168 -1.91 -12.32 9.76
N ASP A 169 -1.60 -12.66 11.02
CA ASP A 169 -1.92 -13.95 11.62
C ASP A 169 -3.43 -14.11 11.96
N ILE A 170 -4.22 -13.04 11.87
CA ILE A 170 -5.68 -13.12 12.07
C ILE A 170 -6.30 -13.96 10.95
N ASP A 171 -7.20 -14.85 11.34
CA ASP A 171 -8.01 -15.62 10.40
C ASP A 171 -9.26 -14.80 9.98
N TYR A 172 -9.11 -14.03 8.92
CA TYR A 172 -10.19 -13.18 8.39
C TYR A 172 -11.32 -14.00 7.75
N ASN A 173 -11.06 -15.24 7.33
CA ASN A 173 -12.04 -16.08 6.65
C ASN A 173 -12.89 -16.93 7.61
N LYS A 174 -12.59 -16.90 8.90
CA LYS A 174 -13.31 -17.70 9.90
C LYS A 174 -14.82 -17.48 9.87
N ASN A 175 -15.25 -16.24 9.63
CA ASN A 175 -16.65 -15.84 9.64
C ASN A 175 -17.14 -15.27 8.28
N TYR A 176 -16.26 -15.18 7.30
CA TYR A 176 -16.54 -14.52 6.03
C TYR A 176 -15.96 -15.34 4.88
N ASP A 177 -16.81 -15.71 3.95
CA ASP A 177 -16.42 -16.45 2.73
C ASP A 177 -15.99 -15.46 1.63
N TYR A 178 -14.92 -14.68 1.87
CA TYR A 178 -14.41 -13.68 0.96
C TYR A 178 -12.89 -13.74 0.85
N ASN A 179 -12.36 -13.43 -0.34
CA ASN A 179 -10.94 -13.14 -0.48
C ASN A 179 -10.59 -11.87 0.31
N LEU A 180 -9.35 -11.80 0.80
CA LEU A 180 -8.86 -10.62 1.52
C LEU A 180 -9.02 -9.36 0.67
N ASN A 181 -9.55 -8.31 1.28
CA ASN A 181 -9.62 -6.99 0.71
C ASN A 181 -9.61 -5.94 1.83
N GLU A 182 -9.29 -4.70 1.48
CA GLU A 182 -9.21 -3.59 2.44
C GLU A 182 -10.44 -3.43 3.32
N GLY A 183 -11.62 -3.54 2.70
CA GLY A 183 -12.89 -3.37 3.40
C GLY A 183 -13.12 -4.45 4.45
N LEU A 184 -12.89 -5.72 4.11
CA LEU A 184 -13.04 -6.85 5.05
C LEU A 184 -12.04 -6.74 6.19
N ILE A 185 -10.77 -6.51 5.86
CA ILE A 185 -9.72 -6.40 6.88
C ILE A 185 -10.04 -5.25 7.85
N GLY A 186 -10.34 -4.06 7.32
CA GLY A 186 -10.70 -2.90 8.14
C GLY A 186 -11.94 -3.15 9.00
N TYR A 187 -12.97 -3.78 8.44
CA TYR A 187 -14.19 -4.14 9.17
C TYR A 187 -13.91 -5.08 10.35
N VAL A 188 -13.18 -6.16 10.12
CA VAL A 188 -12.84 -7.15 11.15
C VAL A 188 -11.98 -6.51 12.24
N LEU A 189 -10.92 -5.79 11.86
CA LEU A 189 -10.03 -5.13 12.82
C LEU A 189 -10.78 -4.15 13.72
N TYR A 190 -11.67 -3.36 13.15
CA TYR A 190 -12.42 -2.38 13.93
C TYR A 190 -13.51 -3.03 14.79
N ASN A 191 -14.37 -3.88 14.21
CA ASN A 191 -15.55 -4.36 14.91
C ASN A 191 -15.28 -5.52 15.85
N GLU A 192 -14.32 -6.41 15.53
CA GLU A 192 -14.03 -7.59 16.34
C GLU A 192 -12.87 -7.36 17.32
N PHE A 193 -11.88 -6.54 16.94
CA PHE A 193 -10.68 -6.30 17.75
C PHE A 193 -10.58 -4.89 18.34
N GLY A 194 -11.45 -3.96 17.92
CA GLY A 194 -11.41 -2.56 18.36
C GLY A 194 -10.11 -1.88 17.96
N MET A 195 -9.55 -2.26 16.81
CA MET A 195 -8.30 -1.70 16.27
C MET A 195 -8.60 -0.69 15.18
N THR A 196 -7.71 0.29 15.04
CA THR A 196 -7.78 1.35 14.02
C THR A 196 -6.46 1.49 13.30
N SER A 197 -6.48 2.07 12.10
CA SER A 197 -5.27 2.46 11.38
C SER A 197 -4.78 3.81 11.85
N CYS A 198 -3.47 3.97 11.87
CA CYS A 198 -2.78 5.22 12.17
C CYS A 198 -2.27 5.85 10.87
N ASN A 199 -2.73 7.06 10.54
CA ASN A 199 -2.21 7.82 9.41
C ASN A 199 -1.11 8.77 9.88
N VAL A 200 0.05 8.67 9.24
CA VAL A 200 1.25 9.41 9.63
C VAL A 200 1.63 10.42 8.56
N ARG A 201 1.91 11.64 8.99
CA ARG A 201 2.44 12.77 8.21
C ARG A 201 3.77 13.20 8.78
N ASN A 202 4.52 13.98 8.04
CA ASN A 202 5.72 14.60 8.60
C ASN A 202 5.36 15.63 9.71
N LYS A 203 6.35 16.11 10.43
CA LYS A 203 6.18 17.07 11.55
C LYS A 203 5.44 18.34 11.16
N LYS A 204 5.53 18.75 9.91
CA LYS A 204 4.81 19.92 9.36
C LYS A 204 3.39 19.59 8.90
N GLY A 205 2.94 18.33 9.08
CA GLY A 205 1.64 17.84 8.65
C GLY A 205 1.53 17.56 7.15
N LYS A 206 2.64 17.52 6.43
CA LYS A 206 2.65 17.23 5.00
C LYS A 206 2.61 15.72 4.74
N PRO A 207 2.04 15.29 3.61
CA PRO A 207 2.08 13.92 3.13
C PRO A 207 3.50 13.38 3.02
N LEU A 208 3.64 12.08 3.25
CA LEU A 208 4.91 11.34 3.16
C LEU A 208 5.04 10.57 1.85
N ILE A 209 3.94 10.36 1.16
CA ILE A 209 3.92 9.65 -0.12
C ILE A 209 3.15 10.40 -1.21
N ASN A 210 3.53 10.11 -2.45
CA ASN A 210 2.77 10.47 -3.63
C ASN A 210 2.28 9.18 -4.32
N HIS A 211 0.98 9.07 -4.55
CA HIS A 211 0.37 7.99 -5.30
C HIS A 211 0.32 8.40 -6.77
N ILE A 212 1.23 7.85 -7.58
CA ILE A 212 1.44 8.28 -8.96
C ILE A 212 0.60 7.52 -9.99
N GLY A 213 -0.13 6.48 -9.55
CA GLY A 213 -0.96 5.61 -10.39
C GLY A 213 -2.30 6.19 -10.82
N GLU A 214 -2.56 7.47 -10.57
CA GLU A 214 -3.83 8.15 -10.82
C GLU A 214 -4.38 7.94 -12.23
N TYR A 215 -3.49 7.89 -13.22
CA TYR A 215 -3.88 7.78 -14.62
C TYR A 215 -3.86 6.35 -15.17
N PHE A 216 -3.58 5.39 -14.33
CA PHE A 216 -3.33 4.03 -14.76
C PHE A 216 -4.56 3.33 -15.32
N VAL A 217 -5.68 3.44 -14.62
CA VAL A 217 -6.89 2.68 -14.91
C VAL A 217 -7.35 2.92 -16.35
N GLY A 218 -7.36 4.18 -16.79
CA GLY A 218 -7.77 4.53 -18.15
C GLY A 218 -6.82 4.06 -19.26
N LYS A 219 -5.58 3.71 -18.93
CA LYS A 219 -4.58 3.27 -19.92
C LYS A 219 -4.57 1.75 -20.16
N ARG A 220 -5.09 0.96 -19.21
CA ARG A 220 -4.96 -0.50 -19.24
C ARG A 220 -6.20 -1.27 -19.65
N VAL A 221 -7.36 -0.69 -19.46
CA VAL A 221 -8.62 -1.34 -19.82
C VAL A 221 -8.82 -1.18 -21.32
N LEU A 222 -8.76 -2.30 -22.03
CA LEU A 222 -8.94 -2.30 -23.50
C LEU A 222 -10.43 -2.47 -23.85
N PRO A 223 -10.82 -2.03 -25.07
CA PRO A 223 -12.17 -2.27 -25.57
C PRO A 223 -12.56 -3.73 -25.44
N GLY A 224 -13.71 -4.00 -24.81
CA GLY A 224 -14.23 -5.36 -24.57
C GLY A 224 -13.79 -5.99 -23.25
N GLU A 225 -12.90 -5.38 -22.47
CA GLU A 225 -12.55 -5.84 -21.13
C GLU A 225 -13.57 -5.33 -20.08
N PRO A 226 -13.79 -6.11 -18.98
CA PRO A 226 -14.65 -5.67 -17.88
C PRO A 226 -14.20 -4.30 -17.35
N GLY A 227 -15.13 -3.38 -17.21
CA GLY A 227 -14.84 -2.03 -16.72
C GLY A 227 -14.46 -1.01 -17.81
N TYR A 228 -14.21 -1.43 -19.08
CA TYR A 228 -13.86 -0.48 -20.15
C TYR A 228 -14.89 0.65 -20.30
N GLU A 229 -16.18 0.33 -20.19
CA GLU A 229 -17.23 1.33 -20.31
C GLU A 229 -17.16 2.43 -19.25
N ASN A 230 -16.61 2.11 -18.07
CA ASN A 230 -16.38 3.09 -17.02
C ASN A 230 -15.20 4.02 -17.34
N PHE A 231 -14.25 3.56 -18.16
CA PHE A 231 -13.01 4.27 -18.48
C PHE A 231 -12.99 4.90 -19.87
N LYS A 232 -13.93 4.57 -20.74
CA LYS A 232 -13.97 5.18 -22.08
C LYS A 232 -14.15 6.70 -22.08
N LYS A 233 -14.53 7.29 -20.95
CA LYS A 233 -14.59 8.74 -20.71
C LYS A 233 -13.29 9.30 -20.12
N TYR A 234 -12.29 8.46 -19.91
CA TYR A 234 -11.04 8.88 -19.33
C TYR A 234 -10.31 9.86 -20.27
N ASP A 235 -10.00 11.03 -19.75
CA ASP A 235 -9.16 12.03 -20.41
C ASP A 235 -7.86 12.14 -19.63
N PRO A 236 -6.70 11.76 -20.21
CA PRO A 236 -5.42 11.80 -19.50
C PRO A 236 -4.98 13.21 -19.09
N ASN A 237 -5.62 14.24 -19.62
CA ASN A 237 -5.34 15.63 -19.26
C ASN A 237 -6.23 16.15 -18.11
N LYS A 238 -7.17 15.35 -17.64
CA LYS A 238 -8.05 15.68 -16.52
C LYS A 238 -7.70 14.86 -15.29
N LYS A 239 -7.82 15.46 -14.12
CA LYS A 239 -7.77 14.72 -12.86
C LYS A 239 -9.12 14.08 -12.60
N TYR A 240 -9.11 12.79 -12.36
CA TYR A 240 -10.30 12.03 -11.99
C TYR A 240 -10.32 11.83 -10.49
N CYS A 241 -11.48 12.07 -9.91
CA CYS A 241 -11.78 11.68 -8.55
C CYS A 241 -12.78 10.55 -8.61
N SER A 242 -12.39 9.33 -8.30
CA SER A 242 -13.31 8.23 -8.15
C SER A 242 -13.26 7.69 -6.73
N ARG A 243 -14.33 7.91 -6.01
CA ARG A 243 -14.65 7.12 -4.82
C ARG A 243 -15.97 6.42 -5.11
N ASN A 244 -16.03 5.11 -4.95
CA ASN A 244 -17.24 4.32 -5.13
C ASN A 244 -17.83 4.38 -6.56
N GLY A 245 -17.00 4.46 -7.58
CA GLY A 245 -17.44 4.49 -8.98
C GLY A 245 -18.07 5.80 -9.44
N ASN A 246 -18.06 6.83 -8.62
CA ASN A 246 -18.48 8.17 -9.03
C ASN A 246 -17.28 8.96 -9.54
N GLU A 247 -17.30 9.32 -10.80
CA GLU A 247 -16.30 10.15 -11.44
C GLU A 247 -16.61 11.63 -11.20
N TYR A 248 -15.63 12.37 -10.71
CA TYR A 248 -15.71 13.82 -10.60
C TYR A 248 -14.68 14.41 -11.56
N TYR A 249 -15.15 15.23 -12.50
CA TYR A 249 -14.28 16.00 -13.37
C TYR A 249 -13.96 17.33 -12.67
N LYS A 250 -12.69 17.71 -12.67
CA LYS A 250 -12.32 19.10 -12.39
C LYS A 250 -12.50 19.88 -13.68
N GLU A 251 -13.38 20.89 -13.65
CA GLU A 251 -13.38 21.97 -14.62
C GLU A 251 -12.14 22.85 -14.47
#